data_84d15a0f88da1ec1d673b0a1a4f28fcb
#
_entry.id   84d15a0f88da1ec1d673b0a1a4f28fcb
#
_cell.length_a   1.000
_cell.length_b   1.000
_cell.length_c   1.000
_cell.angle_alpha   90.00
_cell.angle_beta   90.00
_cell.angle_gamma   90.00
#
_symmetry.space_group_name_H-M   'P 1'
#
loop_
_entity.id
_entity.type
_entity.pdbx_description
1 polymer ?
#
loop_
_entity_poly.entity_id
_entity_poly.type
_entity_poly.pdbx_seq_one_letter_code
_entity_poly.pdbx_strand_id
1 'polypeptide(L)'
;KKELREKEQKIEQKEKEIEEKQKEAEEKGYETLLEESKKVWEKIWKKQDIQIDSKEDDAQIAVRFALYHLQIMVRREDNRVGIGAKALSGEGYKGHSFWDTETFIFPYFQMAEPETARTLLEFRYKGLYGARKKAIENGYKGAMYPWEAAWVSDGEVTPYVTGVNVHTGEPMICLTGVIEQHI
;
A
#
# COMPACT_ATOMS: atom_id res chain seq x y z
N LYS A 1 -23.93 -20.46 -5.91
CA LYS A 1 -24.80 -20.31 -4.70
C LYS A 1 -24.06 -20.55 -3.39
N LYS A 2 -23.21 -21.60 -3.28
CA LYS A 2 -22.44 -21.90 -2.07
C LYS A 2 -21.43 -20.77 -1.78
N GLU A 3 -20.66 -20.37 -2.78
CA GLU A 3 -19.67 -19.30 -2.68
C GLU A 3 -20.30 -17.94 -2.32
N LEU A 4 -21.48 -17.65 -2.84
CA LEU A 4 -22.20 -16.42 -2.50
C LEU A 4 -22.61 -16.40 -1.03
N ARG A 5 -23.15 -17.51 -0.52
CA ARG A 5 -23.51 -17.64 0.90
C ARG A 5 -22.29 -17.51 1.83
N GLU A 6 -21.15 -18.09 1.44
CA GLU A 6 -19.91 -17.95 2.21
C GLU A 6 -19.40 -16.50 2.24
N LYS A 7 -19.58 -15.75 1.15
CA LYS A 7 -19.27 -14.31 1.11
C LYS A 7 -20.24 -13.50 1.97
N GLU A 8 -21.54 -13.79 1.89
CA GLU A 8 -22.56 -13.13 2.74
C GLU A 8 -22.29 -13.37 4.22
N GLN A 9 -21.98 -14.59 4.64
CA GLN A 9 -21.63 -14.89 6.03
C GLN A 9 -20.37 -14.14 6.51
N LYS A 10 -19.36 -14.01 5.64
CA LYS A 10 -18.15 -13.24 5.99
C LYS A 10 -18.42 -11.74 6.12
N ILE A 11 -19.35 -11.21 5.32
CA ILE A 11 -19.76 -9.81 5.41
C ILE A 11 -20.48 -9.59 6.74
N GLU A 12 -21.49 -10.42 7.03
CA GLU A 12 -22.25 -10.33 8.27
C GLU A 12 -21.36 -10.44 9.52
N GLN A 13 -20.38 -11.35 9.49
CA GLN A 13 -19.43 -11.48 10.58
C GLN A 13 -18.59 -10.20 10.77
N LYS A 14 -18.14 -9.60 9.66
CA LYS A 14 -17.38 -8.35 9.73
C LYS A 14 -18.21 -7.17 10.21
N GLU A 15 -19.47 -7.11 9.81
CA GLU A 15 -20.38 -6.07 10.30
C GLU A 15 -20.55 -6.16 11.83
N LYS A 16 -20.74 -7.36 12.38
CA LYS A 16 -20.79 -7.57 13.83
C LYS A 16 -19.48 -7.17 14.54
N GLU A 17 -18.34 -7.53 13.97
CA GLU A 17 -17.03 -7.13 14.50
C GLU A 17 -16.86 -5.60 14.50
N ILE A 18 -17.40 -4.91 13.52
CA ILE A 18 -17.36 -3.44 13.44
C ILE A 18 -18.27 -2.83 14.51
N GLU A 19 -19.50 -3.33 14.66
CA GLU A 19 -20.42 -2.86 15.68
C GLU A 19 -19.87 -3.05 17.10
N GLU A 20 -19.27 -4.21 17.38
CA GLU A 20 -18.62 -4.48 18.67
C GLU A 20 -17.48 -3.50 18.94
N LYS A 21 -16.62 -3.23 17.96
CA LYS A 21 -15.52 -2.25 18.11
C LYS A 21 -16.03 -0.82 18.29
N GLN A 22 -17.10 -0.44 17.60
CA GLN A 22 -17.71 0.88 17.79
C GLN A 22 -18.23 1.04 19.21
N LYS A 23 -18.95 0.06 19.70
CA LYS A 23 -19.46 0.05 21.09
C LYS A 23 -18.33 0.10 22.11
N GLU A 24 -17.28 -0.69 21.92
CA GLU A 24 -16.09 -0.66 22.78
C GLU A 24 -15.43 0.73 22.78
N ALA A 25 -15.33 1.37 21.61
CA ALA A 25 -14.77 2.72 21.51
C ALA A 25 -15.64 3.77 22.22
N GLU A 26 -16.96 3.68 22.10
CA GLU A 26 -17.89 4.56 22.81
C GLU A 26 -17.79 4.39 24.32
N GLU A 27 -17.69 3.15 24.81
CA GLU A 27 -17.55 2.83 26.24
C GLU A 27 -16.22 3.33 26.83
N LYS A 28 -15.13 3.27 26.04
CA LYS A 28 -13.80 3.78 26.46
C LYS A 28 -13.76 5.29 26.62
N GLY A 29 -14.48 6.02 25.80
CA GLY A 29 -14.46 7.47 25.73
C GLY A 29 -13.18 8.08 25.17
N TYR A 30 -13.26 9.35 24.80
CA TYR A 30 -12.20 10.08 24.09
C TYR A 30 -10.85 10.07 24.82
N GLU A 31 -10.83 10.36 26.11
CA GLU A 31 -9.59 10.48 26.88
C GLU A 31 -8.80 9.18 26.93
N THR A 32 -9.51 8.06 27.10
CA THR A 32 -8.87 6.73 27.10
C THR A 32 -8.28 6.39 25.73
N LEU A 33 -9.04 6.64 24.66
CA LEU A 33 -8.57 6.41 23.28
C LEU A 33 -7.37 7.29 22.93
N LEU A 34 -7.37 8.54 23.37
CA LEU A 34 -6.25 9.46 23.19
C LEU A 34 -4.98 8.93 23.87
N GLU A 35 -5.10 8.49 25.13
CA GLU A 35 -3.95 7.95 25.86
C GLU A 35 -3.43 6.62 25.24
N GLU A 36 -4.32 5.75 24.78
CA GLU A 36 -3.93 4.55 24.04
C GLU A 36 -3.17 4.91 22.76
N SER A 37 -3.68 5.87 21.99
CA SER A 37 -3.05 6.37 20.77
C SER A 37 -1.67 6.96 21.06
N LYS A 38 -1.53 7.82 22.07
CA LYS A 38 -0.24 8.39 22.48
C LYS A 38 0.80 7.30 22.79
N LYS A 39 0.41 6.28 23.56
CA LYS A 39 1.32 5.16 23.89
C LYS A 39 1.80 4.39 22.65
N VAL A 40 0.95 4.24 21.64
CA VAL A 40 1.34 3.61 20.36
C VAL A 40 2.36 4.48 19.63
N TRP A 41 2.06 5.79 19.52
CA TRP A 41 2.95 6.73 18.83
C TRP A 41 4.28 6.92 19.55
N GLU A 42 4.31 6.94 20.88
CA GLU A 42 5.55 6.97 21.66
C GLU A 42 6.47 5.79 21.34
N LYS A 43 5.91 4.58 21.19
CA LYS A 43 6.68 3.40 20.80
C LYS A 43 7.24 3.52 19.37
N ILE A 44 6.44 4.06 18.44
CA ILE A 44 6.85 4.29 17.06
C ILE A 44 8.00 5.30 17.04
N TRP A 45 7.81 6.47 17.64
CA TRP A 45 8.83 7.52 17.69
C TRP A 45 10.13 7.06 18.38
N LYS A 46 10.02 6.36 19.50
CA LYS A 46 11.21 5.80 20.17
C LYS A 46 12.05 4.91 19.25
N LYS A 47 11.43 4.22 18.31
CA LYS A 47 12.10 3.30 17.39
C LYS A 47 12.60 3.96 16.11
N GLN A 48 11.90 4.98 15.64
CA GLN A 48 12.04 5.48 14.26
C GLN A 48 12.27 6.99 14.14
N ASP A 49 12.30 7.73 15.24
CA ASP A 49 12.53 9.17 15.20
C ASP A 49 13.95 9.47 14.66
N ILE A 50 14.01 10.39 13.71
CA ILE A 50 15.26 10.92 13.18
C ILE A 50 15.41 12.32 13.75
N GLN A 51 16.41 12.49 14.59
CA GLN A 51 16.74 13.77 15.19
C GLN A 51 17.69 14.55 14.30
N ILE A 52 17.34 15.79 14.01
CA ILE A 52 18.13 16.69 13.19
C ILE A 52 18.71 17.79 14.09
N ASP A 53 20.02 17.86 14.16
CA ASP A 53 20.71 18.97 14.83
C ASP A 53 20.75 20.17 13.88
N SER A 54 19.77 21.04 14.00
CA SER A 54 19.61 22.25 13.21
C SER A 54 19.21 23.41 14.11
N LYS A 55 19.59 24.62 13.71
CA LYS A 55 19.13 25.85 14.37
C LYS A 55 17.68 26.21 14.06
N GLU A 56 17.11 25.59 13.01
CA GLU A 56 15.75 25.81 12.53
C GLU A 56 14.94 24.54 12.72
N ASP A 57 13.76 24.66 13.32
CA ASP A 57 12.89 23.54 13.61
C ASP A 57 12.18 22.97 12.37
N ASP A 58 12.12 23.72 11.27
CA ASP A 58 11.38 23.35 10.05
C ASP A 58 11.83 22.02 9.46
N ALA A 59 13.13 21.74 9.45
CA ALA A 59 13.67 20.48 8.94
C ALA A 59 13.23 19.29 9.81
N GLN A 60 13.24 19.45 11.12
CA GLN A 60 12.79 18.43 12.07
C GLN A 60 11.29 18.15 11.91
N ILE A 61 10.50 19.21 11.76
CA ILE A 61 9.04 19.09 11.54
C ILE A 61 8.76 18.37 10.22
N ALA A 62 9.44 18.77 9.14
CA ALA A 62 9.27 18.17 7.82
C ALA A 62 9.58 16.65 7.82
N VAL A 63 10.67 16.25 8.47
CA VAL A 63 11.05 14.83 8.56
C VAL A 63 10.03 14.05 9.40
N ARG A 64 9.63 14.54 10.56
CA ARG A 64 8.60 13.87 11.39
C ARG A 64 7.25 13.80 10.69
N PHE A 65 6.86 14.85 9.96
CA PHE A 65 5.66 14.83 9.14
C PHE A 65 5.71 13.73 8.07
N ALA A 66 6.83 13.60 7.35
CA ALA A 66 7.01 12.54 6.36
C ALA A 66 6.97 11.14 7.00
N LEU A 67 7.69 10.93 8.11
CA LEU A 67 7.68 9.67 8.86
C LEU A 67 6.28 9.31 9.37
N TYR A 68 5.53 10.28 9.88
CA TYR A 68 4.15 10.08 10.30
C TYR A 68 3.29 9.56 9.14
N HIS A 69 3.38 10.18 7.96
CA HIS A 69 2.60 9.77 6.80
C HIS A 69 2.99 8.38 6.30
N LEU A 70 4.27 8.02 6.30
CA LEU A 70 4.72 6.66 5.98
C LEU A 70 4.10 5.63 6.95
N GLN A 71 4.01 5.98 8.23
CA GLN A 71 3.46 5.07 9.24
C GLN A 71 1.96 4.83 9.12
N ILE A 72 1.18 5.85 8.75
CA ILE A 72 -0.29 5.74 8.65
C ILE A 72 -0.77 5.16 7.33
N MET A 73 0.09 5.11 6.28
CA MET A 73 -0.34 4.66 4.95
C MET A 73 -0.28 3.13 4.76
N VAL A 74 0.39 2.40 5.63
CA VAL A 74 0.67 0.97 5.43
C VAL A 74 -0.18 0.08 6.32
N ARG A 75 -0.69 -1.00 5.76
CA ARG A 75 -1.31 -2.10 6.51
C ARG A 75 -0.27 -3.20 6.76
N ARG A 76 0.21 -3.27 7.99
CA ARG A 76 1.35 -4.11 8.35
C ARG A 76 1.12 -5.62 8.26
N GLU A 77 -0.09 -6.04 8.56
CA GLU A 77 -0.43 -7.47 8.70
C GLU A 77 -1.30 -8.00 7.55
N ASP A 78 -1.48 -7.21 6.50
CA ASP A 78 -2.37 -7.57 5.40
C ASP A 78 -1.65 -7.50 4.04
N ASN A 79 -1.17 -8.64 3.58
CA ASN A 79 -0.51 -8.77 2.29
C ASN A 79 -1.46 -8.94 1.09
N ARG A 80 -2.76 -8.69 1.28
CA ARG A 80 -3.76 -8.65 0.19
C ARG A 80 -3.84 -7.27 -0.44
N VAL A 81 -3.29 -6.26 0.21
CA VAL A 81 -3.33 -4.88 -0.24
C VAL A 81 -1.92 -4.28 -0.22
N GLY A 82 -1.65 -3.43 -1.18
CA GLY A 82 -0.47 -2.57 -1.20
C GLY A 82 -0.76 -1.19 -0.61
N ILE A 83 0.14 -0.26 -0.83
CA ILE A 83 -0.06 1.14 -0.45
C ILE A 83 -0.71 1.88 -1.62
N GLY A 84 -1.87 2.47 -1.38
CA GLY A 84 -2.55 3.30 -2.37
C GLY A 84 -1.83 4.62 -2.62
N ALA A 85 -1.91 5.16 -3.83
CA ALA A 85 -1.23 6.40 -4.22
C ALA A 85 -1.60 7.62 -3.37
N LYS A 86 -2.77 7.64 -2.78
CA LYS A 86 -3.24 8.66 -1.82
C LYS A 86 -3.33 8.13 -0.39
N ALA A 87 -2.58 7.07 -0.07
CA ALA A 87 -2.65 6.37 1.20
C ALA A 87 -4.09 5.95 1.54
N LEU A 88 -4.54 6.21 2.77
CA LEU A 88 -5.89 5.91 3.25
C LEU A 88 -6.78 7.15 3.33
N SER A 89 -6.25 8.33 3.07
CA SER A 89 -6.92 9.62 3.32
C SER A 89 -7.52 10.28 2.08
N GLY A 90 -7.34 9.70 0.90
CA GLY A 90 -7.80 10.29 -0.35
C GLY A 90 -8.46 9.29 -1.29
N GLU A 91 -9.48 9.74 -2.02
CA GLU A 91 -10.21 8.93 -3.02
C GLU A 91 -9.47 8.81 -4.36
N GLY A 92 -8.43 9.61 -4.58
CA GLY A 92 -7.64 9.59 -5.80
C GLY A 92 -7.02 8.21 -6.03
N TYR A 93 -7.03 7.79 -7.30
CA TYR A 93 -6.55 6.47 -7.75
C TYR A 93 -7.27 5.27 -7.11
N LYS A 94 -8.40 5.50 -6.45
CA LYS A 94 -9.29 4.45 -5.91
C LYS A 94 -8.60 3.44 -4.98
N GLY A 95 -7.53 3.84 -4.32
CA GLY A 95 -6.73 2.96 -3.45
C GLY A 95 -5.80 1.99 -4.20
N HIS A 96 -5.65 2.14 -5.51
CA HIS A 96 -4.75 1.29 -6.28
C HIS A 96 -3.28 1.55 -5.94
N SER A 97 -2.48 0.49 -5.95
CA SER A 97 -1.04 0.54 -5.69
C SER A 97 -0.27 0.76 -6.98
N PHE A 98 0.80 1.55 -6.88
CA PHE A 98 1.70 1.84 -7.98
C PHE A 98 3.12 1.35 -7.65
N TRP A 99 3.98 1.27 -8.65
CA TRP A 99 5.38 0.88 -8.50
C TRP A 99 6.22 1.86 -7.67
N ASP A 100 5.70 3.06 -7.43
CA ASP A 100 6.26 4.05 -6.50
C ASP A 100 6.47 3.46 -5.11
N THR A 101 5.63 2.53 -4.71
CA THR A 101 5.79 1.80 -3.45
C THR A 101 7.14 1.10 -3.39
N GLU A 102 7.52 0.35 -4.43
CA GLU A 102 8.76 -0.42 -4.45
C GLU A 102 9.99 0.47 -4.57
N THR A 103 9.88 1.56 -5.33
CA THR A 103 11.03 2.42 -5.62
C THR A 103 11.31 3.43 -4.51
N PHE A 104 10.26 4.04 -3.93
CA PHE A 104 10.41 5.19 -3.04
C PHE A 104 10.00 4.91 -1.59
N ILE A 105 9.01 4.06 -1.37
CA ILE A 105 8.45 3.80 -0.03
C ILE A 105 9.09 2.57 0.62
N PHE A 106 9.22 1.49 -0.14
CA PHE A 106 9.79 0.23 0.32
C PHE A 106 11.18 0.36 0.98
N PRO A 107 12.14 1.14 0.45
CA PRO A 107 13.45 1.29 1.07
C PRO A 107 13.40 1.77 2.53
N TYR A 108 12.45 2.64 2.85
CA TYR A 108 12.23 3.06 4.22
C TYR A 108 11.82 1.89 5.12
N PHE A 109 10.80 1.13 4.72
CA PHE A 109 10.33 -0.02 5.50
C PHE A 109 11.37 -1.14 5.57
N GLN A 110 12.16 -1.34 4.53
CA GLN A 110 13.25 -2.31 4.54
C GLN A 110 14.25 -2.04 5.66
N MET A 111 14.51 -0.78 5.95
CA MET A 111 15.44 -0.38 7.03
C MET A 111 14.77 -0.28 8.39
N ALA A 112 13.58 0.30 8.46
CA ALA A 112 12.91 0.64 9.71
C ALA A 112 12.00 -0.48 10.24
N GLU A 113 11.33 -1.22 9.34
CA GLU A 113 10.36 -2.26 9.65
C GLU A 113 10.41 -3.41 8.62
N PRO A 114 11.42 -4.32 8.68
CA PRO A 114 11.59 -5.38 7.68
C PRO A 114 10.38 -6.29 7.48
N GLU A 115 9.61 -6.55 8.54
CA GLU A 115 8.38 -7.35 8.44
C GLU A 115 7.29 -6.63 7.60
N THR A 116 7.17 -5.33 7.74
CA THR A 116 6.28 -4.51 6.89
C THR A 116 6.75 -4.52 5.44
N ALA A 117 8.06 -4.39 5.20
CA ALA A 117 8.63 -4.51 3.87
C ALA A 117 8.32 -5.87 3.24
N ARG A 118 8.44 -6.96 4.02
CA ARG A 118 8.08 -8.30 3.58
C ARG A 118 6.61 -8.40 3.17
N THR A 119 5.69 -7.83 3.95
CA THR A 119 4.25 -7.80 3.61
C THR A 119 4.00 -7.11 2.27
N LEU A 120 4.69 -6.01 1.99
CA LEU A 120 4.60 -5.31 0.71
C LEU A 120 5.14 -6.15 -0.46
N LEU A 121 6.24 -6.86 -0.28
CA LEU A 121 6.77 -7.79 -1.29
C LEU A 121 5.83 -8.98 -1.52
N GLU A 122 5.24 -9.53 -0.47
CA GLU A 122 4.26 -10.61 -0.58
C GLU A 122 3.02 -10.18 -1.38
N PHE A 123 2.58 -8.93 -1.25
CA PHE A 123 1.53 -8.38 -2.10
C PHE A 123 1.92 -8.46 -3.58
N ARG A 124 3.12 -8.02 -3.95
CA ARG A 124 3.61 -8.12 -5.33
C ARG A 124 3.79 -9.57 -5.78
N TYR A 125 4.36 -10.41 -4.94
CA TYR A 125 4.57 -11.83 -5.24
C TYR A 125 3.26 -12.57 -5.57
N LYS A 126 2.17 -12.25 -4.89
CA LYS A 126 0.84 -12.80 -5.21
C LYS A 126 0.37 -12.43 -6.61
N GLY A 127 0.80 -11.31 -7.15
CA GLY A 127 0.54 -10.87 -8.52
C GLY A 127 1.44 -11.50 -9.59
N LEU A 128 2.38 -12.38 -9.22
CA LEU A 128 3.38 -12.93 -10.15
C LEU A 128 2.75 -13.69 -11.33
N TYR A 129 1.67 -14.43 -11.10
CA TYR A 129 0.99 -15.14 -12.17
C TYR A 129 0.46 -14.19 -13.24
N GLY A 130 -0.25 -13.14 -12.85
CA GLY A 130 -0.75 -12.12 -13.77
C GLY A 130 0.38 -11.37 -14.48
N ALA A 131 1.46 -11.06 -13.75
CA ALA A 131 2.64 -10.41 -14.32
C ALA A 131 3.34 -11.26 -15.38
N ARG A 132 3.46 -12.58 -15.18
CA ARG A 132 3.99 -13.51 -16.18
C ARG A 132 3.10 -13.63 -17.41
N LYS A 133 1.79 -13.72 -17.20
CA LYS A 133 0.80 -13.73 -18.28
C LYS A 133 0.91 -12.47 -19.14
N LYS A 134 0.96 -11.30 -18.51
CA LYS A 134 1.13 -10.02 -19.20
C LYS A 134 2.44 -9.95 -20.00
N ALA A 135 3.53 -10.44 -19.43
CA ALA A 135 4.81 -10.48 -20.14
C ALA A 135 4.70 -11.30 -21.44
N ILE A 136 4.13 -12.51 -21.37
CA ILE A 136 3.92 -13.38 -22.53
C ILE A 136 3.05 -12.70 -23.60
N GLU A 137 1.93 -12.10 -23.20
CA GLU A 137 1.00 -11.40 -24.10
C GLU A 137 1.66 -10.22 -24.84
N ASN A 138 2.71 -9.64 -24.26
CA ASN A 138 3.49 -8.54 -24.85
C ASN A 138 4.81 -8.99 -25.46
N GLY A 139 5.05 -10.30 -25.63
CA GLY A 139 6.24 -10.84 -26.30
C GLY A 139 7.51 -10.86 -25.44
N TYR A 140 7.40 -10.68 -24.13
CA TYR A 140 8.53 -10.69 -23.21
C TYR A 140 8.66 -12.01 -22.46
N LYS A 141 9.88 -12.31 -22.02
CA LYS A 141 10.16 -13.34 -21.02
C LYS A 141 10.14 -12.72 -19.63
N GLY A 142 9.90 -13.55 -18.59
CA GLY A 142 9.90 -13.07 -17.22
C GLY A 142 8.53 -12.61 -16.73
N ALA A 143 8.47 -11.52 -15.99
CA ALA A 143 7.25 -11.02 -15.37
C ALA A 143 7.13 -9.51 -15.55
N MET A 144 6.01 -9.05 -16.10
CA MET A 144 5.70 -7.64 -16.32
C MET A 144 4.66 -7.21 -15.29
N TYR A 145 5.12 -6.68 -14.16
CA TYR A 145 4.24 -6.19 -13.12
C TYR A 145 3.47 -4.94 -13.57
N PRO A 146 2.23 -4.76 -13.10
CA PRO A 146 1.41 -3.64 -13.52
C PRO A 146 1.96 -2.30 -13.00
N TRP A 147 1.79 -1.26 -13.78
CA TRP A 147 2.00 0.12 -13.34
C TRP A 147 1.05 0.47 -12.20
N GLU A 148 -0.20 0.06 -12.33
CA GLU A 148 -1.30 0.28 -11.39
C GLU A 148 -1.98 -1.05 -11.08
N ALA A 149 -1.95 -1.47 -9.83
CA ALA A 149 -2.48 -2.74 -9.36
C ALA A 149 -3.66 -2.55 -8.39
N ALA A 150 -4.78 -3.21 -8.69
CA ALA A 150 -5.94 -3.29 -7.78
C ALA A 150 -6.09 -4.67 -7.14
N TRP A 151 -5.75 -5.73 -7.86
CA TRP A 151 -5.94 -7.11 -7.44
C TRP A 151 -4.62 -7.84 -7.27
N VAL A 152 -4.59 -8.80 -6.35
CA VAL A 152 -3.40 -9.63 -6.12
C VAL A 152 -3.22 -10.73 -7.18
N SER A 153 -4.30 -11.29 -7.74
CA SER A 153 -4.20 -12.47 -8.60
C SER A 153 -3.88 -12.12 -10.06
N ASP A 154 -4.63 -11.21 -10.63
CA ASP A 154 -4.55 -10.86 -12.05
C ASP A 154 -3.90 -9.49 -12.28
N GLY A 155 -3.80 -8.73 -11.22
CA GLY A 155 -3.00 -7.55 -10.96
C GLY A 155 -3.18 -6.35 -11.87
N GLU A 156 -3.54 -6.55 -13.11
CA GLU A 156 -3.49 -5.48 -14.09
C GLU A 156 -4.78 -4.68 -14.16
N VAL A 157 -4.69 -3.43 -13.76
CA VAL A 157 -5.78 -2.46 -13.92
C VAL A 157 -5.53 -1.56 -15.10
N THR A 158 -4.27 -1.28 -15.38
CA THR A 158 -3.87 -0.34 -16.42
C THR A 158 -3.72 -1.07 -17.74
N PRO A 159 -4.44 -0.69 -18.80
CA PRO A 159 -4.20 -1.23 -20.13
C PRO A 159 -2.81 -0.88 -20.61
N TYR A 160 -2.29 -1.66 -21.58
CA TYR A 160 -0.96 -1.43 -22.17
C TYR A 160 -0.81 -0.01 -22.72
N VAL A 161 -1.86 0.54 -23.31
CA VAL A 161 -1.94 1.94 -23.74
C VAL A 161 -2.81 2.70 -22.74
N THR A 162 -2.22 3.62 -22.02
CA THR A 162 -2.90 4.36 -20.94
C THR A 162 -3.44 5.73 -21.35
N GLY A 163 -3.18 6.16 -22.57
CA GLY A 163 -3.62 7.45 -23.06
C GLY A 163 -2.89 7.88 -24.32
N VAL A 164 -3.06 9.14 -24.67
CA VAL A 164 -2.39 9.77 -25.80
C VAL A 164 -1.54 10.93 -25.30
N ASN A 165 -0.31 11.01 -25.74
CA ASN A 165 0.54 12.14 -25.42
C ASN A 165 -0.06 13.41 -26.03
N VAL A 166 -0.40 14.38 -25.19
CA VAL A 166 -1.07 15.62 -25.63
C VAL A 166 -0.22 16.50 -26.55
N HIS A 167 1.09 16.30 -26.58
CA HIS A 167 2.00 17.07 -27.43
C HIS A 167 2.29 16.39 -28.76
N THR A 168 2.37 15.06 -28.79
CA THR A 168 2.73 14.30 -30.02
C THR A 168 1.56 13.59 -30.65
N GLY A 169 0.45 13.40 -29.95
CA GLY A 169 -0.69 12.61 -30.40
C GLY A 169 -0.44 11.09 -30.43
N GLU A 170 0.72 10.64 -29.96
CA GLU A 170 1.09 9.22 -29.96
C GLU A 170 0.55 8.48 -28.72
N PRO A 171 0.24 7.18 -28.84
CA PRO A 171 -0.16 6.36 -27.72
C PRO A 171 0.92 6.35 -26.63
N MET A 172 0.51 6.63 -25.38
CA MET A 172 1.37 6.47 -24.22
C MET A 172 1.34 5.02 -23.76
N ILE A 173 2.48 4.35 -23.83
CA ILE A 173 2.66 3.00 -23.32
C ILE A 173 2.96 3.10 -21.83
N CYS A 174 2.18 2.39 -21.01
CA CYS A 174 2.50 2.22 -19.61
C CYS A 174 3.71 1.29 -19.48
N LEU A 175 4.88 1.86 -19.30
CA LEU A 175 6.11 1.11 -19.04
C LEU A 175 6.04 0.52 -17.62
N THR A 176 5.52 -0.67 -17.53
CA THR A 176 5.67 -1.50 -16.34
C THR A 176 7.05 -2.15 -16.37
N GLY A 177 7.75 -2.13 -15.25
CA GLY A 177 9.07 -2.73 -15.19
C GLY A 177 9.05 -4.21 -15.58
N VAL A 178 9.83 -4.57 -16.59
CA VAL A 178 10.11 -5.97 -16.92
C VAL A 178 11.19 -6.43 -15.96
N ILE A 179 10.82 -7.31 -15.04
CA ILE A 179 11.81 -7.98 -14.21
C ILE A 179 12.25 -9.24 -14.97
N GLU A 180 13.39 -9.18 -15.62
CA GLU A 180 14.05 -10.38 -16.09
C GLU A 180 14.51 -11.17 -14.86
N GLN A 181 13.88 -12.31 -14.65
CA GLN A 181 14.43 -13.30 -13.73
C GLN A 181 15.54 -14.07 -14.47
N HIS A 182 16.76 -13.66 -14.26
CA HIS A 182 17.88 -14.55 -14.36
C HIS A 182 17.97 -15.36 -13.07
N ILE A 183 17.36 -16.53 -13.04
CA ILE A 183 17.60 -17.58 -12.08
C ILE A 183 18.22 -18.74 -12.83
#